data_aa320b940d5cf16be492de3aab6767f1
#
_entry.id   aa320b940d5cf16be492de3aab6767f1
#
_cell.length_a   1.000
_cell.length_b   1.000
_cell.length_c   1.000
_cell.angle_alpha   90.00
_cell.angle_beta   90.00
_cell.angle_gamma   90.00
#
_symmetry.space_group_name_H-M   'P 1'
#
loop_
_entity.id
_entity.type
_entity.pdbx_description
1 polymer ?
#
loop_
_entity_poly.entity_id
_entity_poly.type
_entity_poly.pdbx_seq_one_letter_code
_entity_poly.pdbx_strand_id
1 'polypeptide(L)'
;MLKEIKINNYALIDSIEMSFNSGMTSITGETGAGKSILLGGLSLVLGSRVDNSKIINKQTKCFVEATFDINEYDLNSFFDLNSLDYEKETILRREVIPSGKSRAFINDTPVNLDVLSKLGNTLIDVHSQHNNLTLLDNNFKYLILDSLSNNEKLVMDYNKEFAALKEIEIEIEKIEKNKLNLDKQSDYNNYLLKEFEGLNLEDLNLNNLKEQVKELDNIEETLTISANIINEINNDEIGVNDKLSFYVREINKISENSSKLKSFKNKFIEIKNDLIDLTNDYESYINNLKSKDTESNVFKESLDLIYSLQNKHRVNSIEELINIKNDLLKKIDDHQNFDKKIMKLKLKRDNIIKSLNKVADRLHQGRKKAIPIFIEKMNNNFMDLGMENSKIKIEISKSKELQKNGNSLIEFLFKGNKGTNYNELKNIASGGEVSRIMLSIKSILSKYKKLSAIIFDEIDTGVSGIVSSKVANLMYNMSRNMQVLAITHLPQVASKGDNHFKVFKYEDQNRTITDIKLLNKSDRINEIAEMLSGKKLNKSAKELANQLLN
;
A
#
# COMPACT_ATOMS: atom_id res chain seq x y z
N MET A 1 2.98 -22.75 21.83
CA MET A 1 3.46 -22.99 23.21
C MET A 1 4.99 -23.08 23.22
N LEU A 2 5.69 -22.41 24.14
CA LEU A 2 7.14 -22.54 24.31
C LEU A 2 7.46 -23.94 24.85
N LYS A 3 8.25 -24.70 24.13
CA LYS A 3 8.67 -26.08 24.51
C LYS A 3 10.03 -26.09 25.18
N GLU A 4 10.96 -25.33 24.63
CA GLU A 4 12.34 -25.38 25.08
C GLU A 4 13.02 -24.01 24.87
N ILE A 5 13.97 -23.68 25.74
CA ILE A 5 14.91 -22.59 25.55
C ILE A 5 16.33 -23.07 25.81
N LYS A 6 17.25 -22.72 24.88
CA LYS A 6 18.70 -22.97 25.03
C LYS A 6 19.42 -21.61 24.97
N ILE A 7 20.25 -21.38 25.97
CA ILE A 7 21.07 -20.15 26.06
C ILE A 7 22.51 -20.57 26.24
N ASN A 8 23.38 -20.04 25.40
CA ASN A 8 24.81 -20.33 25.44
C ASN A 8 25.63 -19.03 25.34
N ASN A 9 26.62 -18.90 26.24
CA ASN A 9 27.58 -17.78 26.27
C ASN A 9 26.88 -16.40 26.39
N TYR A 10 25.91 -16.28 27.29
CA TYR A 10 25.17 -15.02 27.48
C TYR A 10 25.14 -14.57 28.95
N ALA A 11 25.67 -13.39 29.21
CA ALA A 11 25.78 -12.76 30.53
C ALA A 11 26.49 -13.71 31.54
N LEU A 12 25.85 -14.17 32.57
CA LEU A 12 26.42 -15.14 33.55
C LEU A 12 26.07 -16.59 33.23
N ILE A 13 25.50 -16.85 32.05
CA ILE A 13 25.09 -18.19 31.63
C ILE A 13 26.12 -18.74 30.64
N ASP A 14 26.81 -19.82 31.02
CA ASP A 14 27.68 -20.57 30.12
C ASP A 14 26.85 -21.39 29.12
N SER A 15 25.98 -22.26 29.63
CA SER A 15 25.05 -23.07 28.83
C SER A 15 23.89 -23.51 29.71
N ILE A 16 22.68 -23.22 29.28
CA ILE A 16 21.44 -23.64 29.95
C ILE A 16 20.46 -24.17 28.92
N GLU A 17 19.78 -25.26 29.30
CA GLU A 17 18.68 -25.86 28.56
C GLU A 17 17.49 -26.03 29.49
N MET A 18 16.32 -25.52 29.09
CA MET A 18 15.08 -25.61 29.87
C MET A 18 13.95 -26.11 29.00
N SER A 19 13.27 -27.15 29.46
CA SER A 19 12.05 -27.67 28.84
C SER A 19 10.82 -27.23 29.62
N PHE A 20 9.79 -26.80 28.92
CA PHE A 20 8.55 -26.30 29.50
C PHE A 20 7.37 -27.18 29.13
N ASN A 21 6.47 -27.37 30.07
CA ASN A 21 5.18 -28.03 29.85
C ASN A 21 4.06 -26.96 29.71
N SER A 22 2.87 -27.43 29.33
CA SER A 22 1.64 -26.63 29.46
C SER A 22 1.36 -26.29 30.91
N GLY A 23 0.51 -25.30 31.15
CA GLY A 23 0.15 -24.85 32.48
C GLY A 23 1.01 -23.70 32.99
N MET A 24 1.16 -23.59 34.30
CA MET A 24 1.91 -22.53 34.97
C MET A 24 3.31 -23.02 35.39
N THR A 25 4.33 -22.32 34.96
CA THR A 25 5.72 -22.53 35.40
C THR A 25 6.18 -21.34 36.26
N SER A 26 6.59 -21.63 37.48
CA SER A 26 7.19 -20.64 38.38
C SER A 26 8.71 -20.67 38.30
N ILE A 27 9.33 -19.50 38.29
CA ILE A 27 10.79 -19.31 38.26
C ILE A 27 11.18 -18.43 39.45
N THR A 28 11.91 -19.03 40.42
CA THR A 28 12.39 -18.33 41.62
C THR A 28 13.92 -18.20 41.60
N GLY A 29 14.47 -17.46 42.54
CA GLY A 29 15.89 -17.27 42.73
C GLY A 29 16.19 -15.93 43.43
N GLU A 30 17.38 -15.77 43.98
CA GLU A 30 17.81 -14.53 44.64
C GLU A 30 17.75 -13.34 43.69
N THR A 31 17.50 -12.12 44.20
CA THR A 31 17.62 -10.87 43.47
C THR A 31 19.01 -10.75 42.84
N GLY A 32 19.09 -10.54 41.54
CA GLY A 32 20.37 -10.53 40.81
C GLY A 32 20.90 -11.94 40.45
N ALA A 33 20.21 -13.05 40.80
CA ALA A 33 20.66 -14.42 40.49
C ALA A 33 20.56 -14.83 39.02
N GLY A 34 20.10 -13.97 38.14
CA GLY A 34 20.04 -14.28 36.70
C GLY A 34 18.63 -14.40 36.13
N LYS A 35 17.56 -14.16 36.92
CA LYS A 35 16.17 -14.11 36.42
C LYS A 35 16.03 -13.11 35.24
N SER A 36 16.58 -11.91 35.39
CA SER A 36 16.62 -10.90 34.33
C SER A 36 17.53 -11.29 33.15
N ILE A 37 18.51 -12.19 33.38
CA ILE A 37 19.38 -12.71 32.32
C ILE A 37 18.61 -13.68 31.42
N LEU A 38 17.80 -14.56 32.03
CA LEU A 38 16.91 -15.46 31.27
C LEU A 38 15.95 -14.68 30.37
N LEU A 39 15.32 -13.63 30.92
CA LEU A 39 14.47 -12.72 30.13
C LEU A 39 15.25 -11.98 29.07
N GLY A 40 16.46 -11.53 29.37
CA GLY A 40 17.34 -10.90 28.41
C GLY A 40 17.67 -11.84 27.24
N GLY A 41 17.98 -13.10 27.53
CA GLY A 41 18.19 -14.15 26.53
C GLY A 41 16.96 -14.35 25.65
N LEU A 42 15.79 -14.53 26.28
CA LEU A 42 14.54 -14.69 25.54
C LEU A 42 14.21 -13.46 24.69
N SER A 43 14.44 -12.26 25.21
CA SER A 43 14.22 -11.01 24.44
C SER A 43 15.05 -10.95 23.15
N LEU A 44 16.22 -11.61 23.10
CA LEU A 44 17.04 -11.68 21.89
C LEU A 44 16.36 -12.45 20.77
N VAL A 45 15.73 -13.59 21.09
CA VAL A 45 14.94 -14.37 20.09
C VAL A 45 13.64 -13.67 19.73
N LEU A 46 13.15 -12.77 20.57
CA LEU A 46 11.99 -11.92 20.28
C LEU A 46 12.35 -10.65 19.49
N GLY A 47 13.60 -10.53 19.05
CA GLY A 47 14.03 -9.46 18.16
C GLY A 47 14.63 -8.24 18.85
N SER A 48 14.94 -8.29 20.14
CA SER A 48 15.64 -7.19 20.82
C SER A 48 17.05 -6.98 20.29
N ARG A 49 17.55 -5.76 20.44
CA ARG A 49 18.93 -5.43 20.09
C ARG A 49 19.90 -6.17 21.00
N VAL A 50 20.99 -6.62 20.41
CA VAL A 50 22.09 -7.28 21.15
C VAL A 50 22.92 -6.24 21.89
N ASP A 51 23.15 -6.49 23.16
CA ASP A 51 24.16 -5.78 23.95
C ASP A 51 25.44 -6.65 24.02
N ASN A 52 26.44 -6.30 23.23
CA ASN A 52 27.69 -7.03 23.13
C ASN A 52 28.49 -7.06 24.47
N SER A 53 28.18 -6.20 25.42
CA SER A 53 28.80 -6.22 26.75
C SER A 53 28.36 -7.44 27.58
N LYS A 54 27.21 -8.05 27.22
CA LYS A 54 26.66 -9.24 27.88
C LYS A 54 27.20 -10.57 27.34
N ILE A 55 28.13 -10.57 26.38
CA ILE A 55 28.75 -11.80 25.89
C ILE A 55 29.98 -12.10 26.75
N ILE A 56 29.97 -13.28 27.43
CA ILE A 56 31.01 -13.68 28.37
C ILE A 56 32.34 -13.92 27.63
N ASN A 57 32.32 -14.88 26.73
CA ASN A 57 33.49 -15.25 25.96
C ASN A 57 33.39 -14.67 24.54
N LYS A 58 34.23 -13.66 24.26
CA LYS A 58 34.27 -13.01 22.95
C LYS A 58 34.91 -13.84 21.84
N GLN A 59 35.48 -15.00 22.17
CA GLN A 59 36.12 -15.90 21.18
C GLN A 59 35.13 -16.96 20.68
N THR A 60 34.04 -17.21 21.39
CA THR A 60 33.01 -18.17 21.02
C THR A 60 31.71 -17.47 20.66
N LYS A 61 30.88 -18.14 19.86
CA LYS A 61 29.56 -17.59 19.53
C LYS A 61 28.63 -17.63 20.73
N CYS A 62 27.84 -16.58 20.89
CA CYS A 62 26.69 -16.56 21.75
C CYS A 62 25.46 -16.97 20.93
N PHE A 63 24.61 -17.86 21.43
CA PHE A 63 23.33 -18.12 20.81
C PHE A 63 22.22 -18.32 21.83
N VAL A 64 21.04 -17.90 21.43
CA VAL A 64 19.79 -18.20 22.13
C VAL A 64 18.83 -18.82 21.13
N GLU A 65 18.23 -19.92 21.52
CA GLU A 65 17.29 -20.70 20.73
C GLU A 65 16.04 -20.97 21.55
N ALA A 66 14.87 -20.78 20.96
CA ALA A 66 13.58 -21.06 21.58
C ALA A 66 12.73 -21.87 20.60
N THR A 67 12.28 -23.06 21.07
CA THR A 67 11.44 -23.97 20.29
C THR A 67 9.98 -23.79 20.70
N PHE A 68 9.13 -23.56 19.71
CA PHE A 68 7.70 -23.34 19.91
C PHE A 68 6.88 -24.40 19.18
N ASP A 69 5.91 -24.96 19.87
CA ASP A 69 4.82 -25.68 19.21
C ASP A 69 3.79 -24.68 18.70
N ILE A 70 3.67 -24.57 17.36
CA ILE A 70 2.79 -23.64 16.70
C ILE A 70 1.57 -24.28 16.03
N ASN A 71 1.30 -25.54 16.29
CA ASN A 71 0.26 -26.33 15.65
C ASN A 71 -1.15 -25.73 15.78
N GLU A 72 -1.40 -24.97 16.85
CA GLU A 72 -2.70 -24.34 17.12
C GLU A 72 -2.82 -22.89 16.65
N TYR A 73 -1.79 -22.37 15.99
CA TYR A 73 -1.76 -20.99 15.49
C TYR A 73 -1.94 -21.00 13.97
N ASP A 74 -2.80 -20.12 13.46
CA ASP A 74 -2.98 -19.94 12.01
C ASP A 74 -1.85 -19.04 11.45
N LEU A 75 -0.68 -19.64 11.28
CA LEU A 75 0.54 -18.94 10.83
C LEU A 75 0.97 -19.32 9.41
N ASN A 76 0.23 -20.18 8.69
CA ASN A 76 0.58 -20.61 7.33
C ASN A 76 0.83 -19.40 6.42
N SER A 77 -0.07 -18.43 6.43
CA SER A 77 0.07 -17.22 5.61
C SER A 77 1.32 -16.39 5.95
N PHE A 78 1.75 -16.38 7.23
CA PHE A 78 2.98 -15.68 7.62
C PHE A 78 4.22 -16.38 7.05
N PHE A 79 4.25 -17.71 7.10
CA PHE A 79 5.37 -18.49 6.56
C PHE A 79 5.44 -18.36 5.04
N ASP A 80 4.31 -18.47 4.33
CA ASP A 80 4.24 -18.30 2.86
C ASP A 80 4.71 -16.92 2.41
N LEU A 81 4.23 -15.85 3.06
CA LEU A 81 4.59 -14.46 2.72
C LEU A 81 6.07 -14.14 2.92
N ASN A 82 6.74 -14.86 3.85
CA ASN A 82 8.15 -14.65 4.13
C ASN A 82 9.05 -15.74 3.51
N SER A 83 8.48 -16.64 2.68
CA SER A 83 9.21 -17.74 2.03
C SER A 83 9.94 -18.63 3.04
N LEU A 84 9.24 -19.02 4.13
CA LEU A 84 9.73 -19.84 5.20
C LEU A 84 9.05 -21.20 5.20
N ASP A 85 9.77 -22.24 5.58
CA ASP A 85 9.20 -23.58 5.77
C ASP A 85 8.39 -23.64 7.06
N TYR A 86 7.12 -24.08 6.95
CA TYR A 86 6.26 -24.27 8.11
C TYR A 86 6.55 -25.59 8.78
N GLU A 87 6.97 -25.52 10.03
CA GLU A 87 7.15 -26.70 10.89
C GLU A 87 6.31 -26.56 12.17
N LYS A 88 5.69 -27.66 12.59
CA LYS A 88 4.87 -27.69 13.82
C LYS A 88 5.65 -27.25 15.05
N GLU A 89 6.90 -27.71 15.14
CA GLU A 89 7.87 -27.28 16.14
C GLU A 89 8.82 -26.27 15.45
N THR A 90 8.54 -24.99 15.62
CA THR A 90 9.29 -23.92 15.01
C THR A 90 10.36 -23.39 15.95
N ILE A 91 11.58 -23.28 15.46
CA ILE A 91 12.73 -22.81 16.21
C ILE A 91 13.02 -21.36 15.85
N LEU A 92 13.01 -20.48 16.85
CA LEU A 92 13.53 -19.11 16.74
C LEU A 92 14.94 -19.07 17.31
N ARG A 93 15.90 -18.63 16.52
CA ARG A 93 17.30 -18.60 16.93
C ARG A 93 17.96 -17.26 16.66
N ARG A 94 18.73 -16.81 17.65
CA ARG A 94 19.54 -15.61 17.58
C ARG A 94 20.99 -15.97 17.86
N GLU A 95 21.89 -15.63 16.93
CA GLU A 95 23.33 -15.83 17.10
C GLU A 95 24.08 -14.50 17.11
N VAL A 96 25.11 -14.42 17.93
CA VAL A 96 26.09 -13.35 17.91
C VAL A 96 27.46 -13.98 17.74
N ILE A 97 28.12 -13.65 16.65
CA ILE A 97 29.44 -14.19 16.34
C ILE A 97 30.53 -13.32 17.00
N PRO A 98 31.76 -13.85 17.16
CA PRO A 98 32.87 -13.13 17.81
C PRO A 98 33.17 -11.73 17.26
N SER A 99 32.87 -11.48 15.99
CA SER A 99 33.01 -10.16 15.37
C SER A 99 31.97 -9.13 15.82
N GLY A 100 31.01 -9.49 16.70
CA GLY A 100 29.91 -8.63 17.16
C GLY A 100 28.73 -8.56 16.21
N LYS A 101 28.79 -9.18 15.02
CA LYS A 101 27.64 -9.27 14.11
C LYS A 101 26.64 -10.28 14.64
N SER A 102 25.34 -9.96 14.51
CA SER A 102 24.26 -10.87 14.90
C SER A 102 23.48 -11.37 13.69
N ARG A 103 22.99 -12.63 13.81
CA ARG A 103 22.15 -13.31 12.81
C ARG A 103 20.89 -13.80 13.47
N ALA A 104 19.80 -13.82 12.73
CA ALA A 104 18.51 -14.32 13.16
C ALA A 104 18.06 -15.45 12.23
N PHE A 105 17.43 -16.48 12.79
CA PHE A 105 16.96 -17.63 12.04
C PHE A 105 15.56 -18.03 12.52
N ILE A 106 14.76 -18.50 11.59
CA ILE A 106 13.51 -19.22 11.84
C ILE A 106 13.70 -20.60 11.21
N ASN A 107 13.65 -21.63 12.01
CA ASN A 107 14.13 -22.97 11.67
C ASN A 107 15.58 -22.85 11.16
N ASP A 108 15.92 -23.39 10.00
CA ASP A 108 17.25 -23.27 9.41
C ASP A 108 17.41 -22.05 8.48
N THR A 109 16.35 -21.28 8.28
CA THR A 109 16.33 -20.15 7.32
C THR A 109 16.80 -18.86 7.99
N PRO A 110 17.85 -18.17 7.47
CA PRO A 110 18.24 -16.86 7.95
C PRO A 110 17.20 -15.81 7.59
N VAL A 111 16.83 -14.97 8.58
CA VAL A 111 15.79 -13.95 8.42
C VAL A 111 16.25 -12.57 8.89
N ASN A 112 15.54 -11.53 8.44
CA ASN A 112 15.69 -10.20 9.00
C ASN A 112 15.11 -10.13 10.41
N LEU A 113 15.66 -9.23 11.23
CA LEU A 113 15.26 -9.06 12.62
C LEU A 113 13.76 -8.72 12.77
N ASP A 114 13.20 -7.96 11.82
CA ASP A 114 11.78 -7.60 11.81
C ASP A 114 10.85 -8.81 11.63
N VAL A 115 11.25 -9.76 10.80
CA VAL A 115 10.50 -11.02 10.58
C VAL A 115 10.54 -11.87 11.84
N LEU A 116 11.74 -12.04 12.45
CA LEU A 116 11.90 -12.75 13.72
C LEU A 116 11.04 -12.12 14.82
N SER A 117 11.09 -10.79 14.95
CA SER A 117 10.33 -10.05 15.97
C SER A 117 8.82 -10.17 15.78
N LYS A 118 8.32 -10.10 14.55
CA LYS A 118 6.89 -10.27 14.25
C LYS A 118 6.39 -11.66 14.67
N LEU A 119 7.13 -12.72 14.32
CA LEU A 119 6.77 -14.07 14.72
C LEU A 119 6.89 -14.27 16.23
N GLY A 120 8.01 -13.84 16.83
CA GLY A 120 8.25 -13.95 18.27
C GLY A 120 7.15 -13.27 19.10
N ASN A 121 6.77 -12.06 18.76
CA ASN A 121 5.69 -11.33 19.45
C ASN A 121 4.30 -11.96 19.26
N THR A 122 4.12 -12.78 18.24
CA THR A 122 2.90 -13.57 18.06
C THR A 122 2.91 -14.80 18.96
N LEU A 123 4.09 -15.38 19.23
CA LEU A 123 4.24 -16.64 19.96
C LEU A 123 4.39 -16.48 21.47
N ILE A 124 4.91 -15.34 21.93
CA ILE A 124 5.13 -15.07 23.34
C ILE A 124 4.96 -13.59 23.68
N ASP A 125 4.29 -13.34 24.79
CA ASP A 125 4.04 -12.00 25.32
C ASP A 125 4.84 -11.83 26.62
N VAL A 126 5.79 -10.90 26.64
CA VAL A 126 6.62 -10.64 27.82
C VAL A 126 6.10 -9.40 28.53
N HIS A 127 5.56 -9.59 29.72
CA HIS A 127 5.08 -8.53 30.58
C HIS A 127 6.09 -8.22 31.67
N SER A 128 6.77 -7.08 31.57
CA SER A 128 7.71 -6.55 32.56
C SER A 128 7.39 -5.10 32.89
N GLN A 129 7.93 -4.57 34.01
CA GLN A 129 7.72 -3.18 34.42
C GLN A 129 8.10 -2.14 33.35
N HIS A 130 9.00 -2.48 32.43
CA HIS A 130 9.49 -1.59 31.38
C HIS A 130 8.73 -1.72 30.05
N ASN A 131 7.89 -2.76 29.87
CA ASN A 131 7.20 -3.05 28.61
C ASN A 131 5.68 -2.76 28.65
N ASN A 132 5.23 -1.83 29.46
CA ASN A 132 3.81 -1.45 29.58
C ASN A 132 3.25 -0.71 28.34
N LEU A 133 4.03 -0.58 27.26
CA LEU A 133 3.68 0.15 26.04
C LEU A 133 2.50 -0.46 25.26
N THR A 134 2.19 -1.73 25.44
CA THR A 134 1.07 -2.41 24.73
C THR A 134 -0.30 -1.87 25.12
N LEU A 135 -0.48 -1.34 26.34
CA LEU A 135 -1.72 -0.65 26.74
C LEU A 135 -1.97 0.63 25.96
N LEU A 136 -0.92 1.21 25.39
CA LEU A 136 -0.95 2.47 24.67
C LEU A 136 -1.29 2.27 23.18
N ASP A 137 -1.20 1.03 22.68
CA ASP A 137 -1.54 0.72 21.30
C ASP A 137 -3.07 0.78 21.13
N ASN A 138 -3.50 1.64 20.24
CA ASN A 138 -4.91 1.74 19.88
C ASN A 138 -5.47 0.40 19.38
N ASN A 139 -4.68 -0.43 18.70
CA ASN A 139 -5.10 -1.74 18.21
C ASN A 139 -5.48 -2.69 19.34
N PHE A 140 -4.83 -2.58 20.50
CA PHE A 140 -5.12 -3.44 21.66
C PHE A 140 -6.52 -3.20 22.24
N LYS A 141 -7.01 -1.95 22.23
CA LYS A 141 -8.37 -1.62 22.69
C LYS A 141 -9.45 -2.30 21.83
N TYR A 142 -9.23 -2.31 20.51
CA TYR A 142 -10.13 -3.01 19.58
C TYR A 142 -10.07 -4.52 19.79
N LEU A 143 -8.86 -5.08 19.92
CA LEU A 143 -8.66 -6.52 20.17
C LEU A 143 -9.47 -7.01 21.38
N ILE A 144 -9.43 -6.27 22.48
CA ILE A 144 -10.17 -6.64 23.71
C ILE A 144 -11.68 -6.74 23.42
N LEU A 145 -12.27 -5.70 22.85
CA LEU A 145 -13.72 -5.68 22.64
C LEU A 145 -14.17 -6.64 21.51
N ASP A 146 -13.35 -6.79 20.46
CA ASP A 146 -13.65 -7.69 19.36
C ASP A 146 -13.57 -9.15 19.79
N SER A 147 -12.61 -9.52 20.67
CA SER A 147 -12.52 -10.87 21.23
C SER A 147 -13.75 -11.19 22.10
N LEU A 148 -14.19 -10.25 22.94
CA LEU A 148 -15.37 -10.46 23.79
C LEU A 148 -16.68 -10.50 23.00
N SER A 149 -16.75 -9.87 21.84
CA SER A 149 -17.95 -9.85 20.99
C SER A 149 -17.93 -10.89 19.86
N ASN A 150 -16.92 -11.77 19.83
CA ASN A 150 -16.72 -12.76 18.75
C ASN A 150 -16.71 -12.13 17.34
N ASN A 151 -16.13 -10.94 17.22
CA ASN A 151 -16.06 -10.18 15.97
C ASN A 151 -14.90 -10.61 15.06
N GLU A 152 -14.10 -11.61 15.40
CA GLU A 152 -12.85 -11.93 14.68
C GLU A 152 -13.06 -12.10 13.17
N LYS A 153 -14.07 -12.88 12.78
CA LYS A 153 -14.42 -13.07 11.37
C LYS A 153 -14.83 -11.76 10.68
N LEU A 154 -15.64 -10.95 11.36
CA LEU A 154 -16.05 -9.64 10.82
C LEU A 154 -14.86 -8.68 10.66
N VAL A 155 -13.91 -8.71 11.59
CA VAL A 155 -12.66 -7.91 11.52
C VAL A 155 -11.79 -8.37 10.34
N MET A 156 -11.67 -9.69 10.12
CA MET A 156 -10.93 -10.23 8.97
C MET A 156 -11.56 -9.80 7.64
N ASP A 157 -12.88 -9.97 7.50
CA ASP A 157 -13.62 -9.57 6.30
C ASP A 157 -13.51 -8.06 6.05
N TYR A 158 -13.66 -7.26 7.12
CA TYR A 158 -13.48 -5.81 7.05
C TYR A 158 -12.08 -5.40 6.58
N ASN A 159 -11.03 -6.00 7.16
CA ASN A 159 -9.65 -5.67 6.81
C ASN A 159 -9.33 -6.02 5.35
N LYS A 160 -9.88 -7.13 4.84
CA LYS A 160 -9.73 -7.53 3.43
C LYS A 160 -10.38 -6.51 2.49
N GLU A 161 -11.61 -6.10 2.77
CA GLU A 161 -12.31 -5.10 1.96
C GLU A 161 -11.65 -3.71 2.11
N PHE A 162 -11.16 -3.35 3.29
CA PHE A 162 -10.47 -2.07 3.52
C PHE A 162 -9.13 -1.99 2.77
N ALA A 163 -8.38 -3.10 2.68
CA ALA A 163 -7.19 -3.17 1.85
C ALA A 163 -7.52 -2.96 0.36
N ALA A 164 -8.57 -3.63 -0.14
CA ALA A 164 -9.04 -3.46 -1.51
C ALA A 164 -9.50 -2.01 -1.80
N LEU A 165 -10.14 -1.34 -0.82
CA LEU A 165 -10.49 0.08 -0.92
C LEU A 165 -9.24 0.94 -1.11
N LYS A 166 -8.20 0.71 -0.31
CA LYS A 166 -6.95 1.48 -0.40
C LYS A 166 -6.23 1.27 -1.73
N GLU A 167 -6.22 0.07 -2.26
CA GLU A 167 -5.65 -0.22 -3.59
C GLU A 167 -6.38 0.55 -4.69
N ILE A 168 -7.73 0.58 -4.65
CA ILE A 168 -8.53 1.34 -5.61
C ILE A 168 -8.30 2.85 -5.48
N GLU A 169 -8.20 3.38 -4.27
CA GLU A 169 -7.90 4.80 -4.04
C GLU A 169 -6.54 5.20 -4.63
N ILE A 170 -5.51 4.37 -4.43
CA ILE A 170 -4.18 4.58 -5.01
C ILE A 170 -4.22 4.49 -6.55
N GLU A 171 -4.99 3.54 -7.11
CA GLU A 171 -5.13 3.40 -8.57
C GLU A 171 -5.83 4.64 -9.17
N ILE A 172 -6.90 5.13 -8.53
CA ILE A 172 -7.60 6.36 -8.95
C ILE A 172 -6.64 7.54 -8.94
N GLU A 173 -5.92 7.77 -7.84
CA GLU A 173 -4.97 8.88 -7.71
C GLU A 173 -3.88 8.83 -8.79
N LYS A 174 -3.35 7.64 -9.07
CA LYS A 174 -2.35 7.43 -10.12
C LYS A 174 -2.89 7.80 -11.51
N ILE A 175 -4.12 7.38 -11.82
CA ILE A 175 -4.75 7.67 -13.11
C ILE A 175 -5.12 9.16 -13.21
N GLU A 176 -5.66 9.78 -12.15
CA GLU A 176 -5.99 11.20 -12.11
C GLU A 176 -4.73 12.07 -12.30
N LYS A 177 -3.60 11.69 -11.69
CA LYS A 177 -2.32 12.37 -11.90
C LYS A 177 -1.80 12.25 -13.33
N ASN A 178 -1.92 11.08 -13.93
CA ASN A 178 -1.54 10.86 -15.34
C ASN A 178 -2.45 11.67 -16.27
N LYS A 179 -3.76 11.70 -16.00
CA LYS A 179 -4.73 12.49 -16.76
C LYS A 179 -4.38 13.98 -16.72
N LEU A 180 -4.06 14.52 -15.56
CA LEU A 180 -3.72 15.94 -15.38
C LEU A 180 -2.50 16.38 -16.23
N ASN A 181 -1.56 15.46 -16.46
CA ASN A 181 -0.42 15.69 -17.36
C ASN A 181 -0.84 15.66 -18.84
N LEU A 182 -1.84 14.87 -19.21
CA LEU A 182 -2.37 14.76 -20.57
C LEU A 182 -3.37 15.86 -20.88
N ASP A 183 -4.15 16.36 -19.93
CA ASP A 183 -5.09 17.46 -20.09
C ASP A 183 -4.40 18.71 -20.63
N LYS A 184 -3.20 19.03 -20.14
CA LYS A 184 -2.39 20.17 -20.62
C LYS A 184 -1.99 20.07 -22.09
N GLN A 185 -1.99 18.85 -22.64
CA GLN A 185 -1.66 18.59 -24.04
C GLN A 185 -2.90 18.30 -24.90
N SER A 186 -4.03 17.99 -24.29
CA SER A 186 -5.25 17.59 -25.00
C SER A 186 -5.80 18.69 -25.90
N ASP A 187 -5.89 19.92 -25.40
CA ASP A 187 -6.36 21.06 -26.19
C ASP A 187 -5.44 21.34 -27.38
N TYR A 188 -4.14 21.22 -27.15
CA TYR A 188 -3.15 21.39 -28.21
C TYR A 188 -3.21 20.25 -29.23
N ASN A 189 -3.37 19.01 -28.80
CA ASN A 189 -3.52 17.85 -29.69
C ASN A 189 -4.82 17.94 -30.52
N ASN A 190 -5.92 18.39 -29.94
CA ASN A 190 -7.18 18.65 -30.65
C ASN A 190 -7.03 19.78 -31.67
N TYR A 191 -6.32 20.86 -31.32
CA TYR A 191 -6.01 21.94 -32.25
C TYR A 191 -5.18 21.39 -33.43
N LEU A 192 -4.13 20.63 -33.16
CA LEU A 192 -3.32 20.04 -34.23
C LEU A 192 -4.13 19.06 -35.11
N LEU A 193 -5.04 18.29 -34.54
CA LEU A 193 -5.86 17.34 -35.30
C LEU A 193 -6.82 18.05 -36.25
N LYS A 194 -7.37 19.22 -35.84
CA LYS A 194 -8.25 20.06 -36.71
C LYS A 194 -7.55 20.54 -37.98
N GLU A 195 -6.23 20.71 -37.95
CA GLU A 195 -5.45 21.10 -39.13
C GLU A 195 -5.42 20.01 -40.23
N PHE A 196 -5.69 18.74 -39.84
CA PHE A 196 -5.83 17.66 -40.80
C PHE A 196 -7.28 17.50 -41.33
N GLU A 197 -8.24 18.30 -40.81
CA GLU A 197 -9.62 18.29 -41.31
C GLU A 197 -9.67 18.76 -42.76
N GLY A 198 -10.39 18.04 -43.60
CA GLY A 198 -10.51 18.33 -45.04
C GLY A 198 -9.48 17.62 -45.93
N LEU A 199 -8.46 16.98 -45.36
CA LEU A 199 -7.49 16.17 -46.11
C LEU A 199 -7.71 14.68 -45.90
N ASN A 200 -8.00 13.97 -47.01
CA ASN A 200 -7.99 12.50 -47.01
C ASN A 200 -6.59 11.99 -47.39
N LEU A 201 -5.66 12.06 -46.42
CA LEU A 201 -4.23 11.74 -46.64
C LEU A 201 -3.99 10.31 -47.14
N GLU A 202 -4.90 9.37 -46.79
CA GLU A 202 -4.75 7.94 -47.15
C GLU A 202 -4.90 7.69 -48.64
N ASP A 203 -5.74 8.46 -49.34
CA ASP A 203 -6.03 8.33 -50.78
C ASP A 203 -5.18 9.30 -51.63
N LEU A 204 -4.38 10.17 -51.01
CA LEU A 204 -3.60 11.21 -51.71
C LEU A 204 -2.24 10.67 -52.18
N ASN A 205 -2.02 10.82 -53.48
CA ASN A 205 -0.69 10.61 -54.09
C ASN A 205 -0.09 11.98 -54.45
N LEU A 206 0.97 12.36 -53.69
CA LEU A 206 1.61 13.68 -53.85
C LEU A 206 2.16 13.92 -55.25
N ASN A 207 2.66 12.87 -55.93
CA ASN A 207 3.20 13.03 -57.28
C ASN A 207 2.09 13.28 -58.27
N ASN A 208 0.98 12.55 -58.16
CA ASN A 208 -0.19 12.78 -59.02
C ASN A 208 -0.79 14.16 -58.79
N LEU A 209 -0.87 14.61 -57.53
CA LEU A 209 -1.37 15.96 -57.20
C LEU A 209 -0.46 17.08 -57.78
N LYS A 210 0.86 16.89 -57.76
CA LYS A 210 1.83 17.80 -58.36
C LYS A 210 1.72 17.86 -59.88
N GLU A 211 1.52 16.72 -60.52
CA GLU A 211 1.31 16.63 -61.96
C GLU A 211 0.02 17.37 -62.36
N GLN A 212 -1.08 17.12 -61.65
CA GLN A 212 -2.34 17.83 -61.87
C GLN A 212 -2.23 19.34 -61.71
N VAL A 213 -1.58 19.80 -60.64
CA VAL A 213 -1.36 21.25 -60.44
C VAL A 213 -0.52 21.83 -61.57
N LYS A 214 0.53 21.15 -62.02
CA LYS A 214 1.39 21.60 -63.12
C LYS A 214 0.63 21.67 -64.48
N GLU A 215 -0.23 20.68 -64.75
CA GLU A 215 -1.11 20.74 -65.93
C GLU A 215 -2.05 21.94 -65.89
N LEU A 216 -2.60 22.26 -64.73
CA LEU A 216 -3.51 23.39 -64.52
C LEU A 216 -2.80 24.74 -64.60
N ASP A 217 -1.57 24.86 -64.11
CA ASP A 217 -0.74 26.07 -64.28
C ASP A 217 -0.47 26.35 -65.75
N ASN A 218 -0.21 25.31 -66.58
CA ASN A 218 -0.06 25.41 -68.03
C ASN A 218 -1.37 25.89 -68.71
N ILE A 219 -2.54 25.43 -68.18
CA ILE A 219 -3.85 25.87 -68.68
C ILE A 219 -4.05 27.36 -68.37
N GLU A 220 -3.73 27.83 -67.16
CA GLU A 220 -3.87 29.21 -66.73
C GLU A 220 -3.00 30.18 -67.58
N GLU A 221 -1.73 29.77 -67.87
CA GLU A 221 -0.86 30.49 -68.77
C GLU A 221 -1.44 30.53 -70.21
N THR A 222 -1.94 29.40 -70.67
CA THR A 222 -2.60 29.27 -71.98
C THR A 222 -3.81 30.18 -72.08
N LEU A 223 -4.67 30.21 -71.04
CA LEU A 223 -5.85 31.07 -70.96
C LEU A 223 -5.48 32.55 -70.99
N THR A 224 -4.42 32.94 -70.28
CA THR A 224 -3.96 34.35 -70.23
C THR A 224 -3.44 34.82 -71.59
N ILE A 225 -2.58 34.03 -72.22
CA ILE A 225 -2.06 34.35 -73.55
C ILE A 225 -3.18 34.36 -74.57
N SER A 226 -4.09 33.39 -74.51
CA SER A 226 -5.23 33.29 -75.45
C SER A 226 -6.20 34.47 -75.34
N ALA A 227 -6.49 34.92 -74.11
CA ALA A 227 -7.33 36.11 -73.87
C ALA A 227 -6.73 37.35 -74.52
N ASN A 228 -5.41 37.49 -74.41
CA ASN A 228 -4.72 38.67 -75.06
C ASN A 228 -4.83 38.60 -76.60
N ILE A 229 -4.64 37.37 -77.18
CA ILE A 229 -4.77 37.19 -78.64
C ILE A 229 -6.19 37.53 -79.15
N ILE A 230 -7.21 36.99 -78.45
CA ILE A 230 -8.62 37.22 -78.80
C ILE A 230 -8.93 38.73 -78.68
N ASN A 231 -8.45 39.40 -77.62
CA ASN A 231 -8.66 40.78 -77.37
C ASN A 231 -7.99 41.64 -78.47
N GLU A 232 -6.77 41.29 -78.94
CA GLU A 232 -6.12 42.00 -80.06
C GLU A 232 -6.82 41.81 -81.40
N ILE A 233 -7.41 40.63 -81.64
CA ILE A 233 -8.18 40.35 -82.87
C ILE A 233 -9.51 41.13 -82.87
N ASN A 234 -10.24 41.11 -81.74
CA ASN A 234 -11.60 41.66 -81.63
C ASN A 234 -11.68 43.12 -81.06
N ASN A 235 -10.55 43.75 -80.76
CA ASN A 235 -10.54 45.13 -80.19
C ASN A 235 -11.26 46.13 -81.12
N ASP A 236 -12.20 46.81 -80.52
CA ASP A 236 -12.89 47.87 -81.24
C ASP A 236 -11.91 49.04 -81.59
N GLU A 237 -11.93 49.47 -82.84
CA GLU A 237 -11.11 50.53 -83.46
C GLU A 237 -9.71 50.11 -83.93
N ILE A 238 -8.99 49.21 -83.28
CA ILE A 238 -7.61 48.82 -83.63
C ILE A 238 -7.42 47.34 -83.91
N GLY A 239 -8.41 46.53 -83.69
CA GLY A 239 -8.36 45.11 -83.89
C GLY A 239 -8.25 44.70 -85.37
N VAL A 240 -7.74 43.46 -85.55
CA VAL A 240 -7.52 42.93 -86.91
C VAL A 240 -8.83 42.80 -87.66
N ASN A 241 -9.93 42.44 -87.02
CA ASN A 241 -11.26 42.35 -87.61
C ASN A 241 -11.78 43.69 -88.07
N ASP A 242 -11.56 44.75 -87.30
CA ASP A 242 -12.00 46.12 -87.72
C ASP A 242 -11.15 46.66 -88.85
N LYS A 243 -9.83 46.43 -88.83
CA LYS A 243 -8.94 46.79 -89.92
C LYS A 243 -9.33 46.09 -91.23
N LEU A 244 -9.59 44.76 -91.17
CA LEU A 244 -10.06 44.02 -92.32
C LEU A 244 -11.43 44.54 -92.80
N SER A 245 -12.32 44.87 -91.92
CA SER A 245 -13.62 45.50 -92.25
C SER A 245 -13.48 46.86 -92.94
N PHE A 246 -12.50 47.62 -92.44
CA PHE A 246 -12.15 48.93 -93.11
C PHE A 246 -11.60 48.67 -94.50
N TYR A 247 -10.67 47.73 -94.73
CA TYR A 247 -10.12 47.41 -96.01
C TYR A 247 -11.19 46.90 -97.00
N VAL A 248 -12.10 46.04 -96.53
CA VAL A 248 -13.24 45.59 -97.34
C VAL A 248 -14.14 46.72 -97.74
N ARG A 249 -14.37 47.74 -96.90
CA ARG A 249 -15.15 48.94 -97.20
C ARG A 249 -14.44 49.78 -98.23
N GLU A 250 -13.13 50.07 -98.12
CA GLU A 250 -12.37 50.91 -99.03
C GLU A 250 -12.21 50.22 -100.39
N ILE A 251 -11.90 48.97 -100.47
CA ILE A 251 -11.79 48.24 -101.76
C ILE A 251 -13.15 48.09 -102.43
N ASN A 252 -14.24 48.04 -101.66
CA ASN A 252 -15.58 48.04 -102.23
C ASN A 252 -15.90 49.30 -103.03
N LYS A 253 -15.42 50.52 -102.62
CA LYS A 253 -15.61 51.77 -103.32
C LYS A 253 -14.99 51.81 -104.73
N ILE A 254 -13.92 51.02 -104.96
CA ILE A 254 -13.18 51.01 -106.23
C ILE A 254 -13.33 49.72 -107.00
N SER A 255 -13.97 48.69 -106.47
CA SER A 255 -14.10 47.32 -107.03
C SER A 255 -14.85 47.28 -108.35
N GLU A 256 -15.72 48.24 -108.68
CA GLU A 256 -16.45 48.35 -109.91
C GLU A 256 -15.54 48.77 -111.11
N ASN A 257 -14.32 49.32 -110.83
CA ASN A 257 -13.42 49.85 -111.88
C ASN A 257 -12.58 48.79 -112.60
N SER A 258 -12.49 47.54 -112.11
CA SER A 258 -11.70 46.46 -112.72
C SER A 258 -12.09 45.07 -112.19
N SER A 259 -12.12 44.07 -113.10
CA SER A 259 -12.35 42.65 -112.71
C SER A 259 -11.31 42.14 -111.76
N LYS A 260 -10.06 42.62 -111.81
CA LYS A 260 -8.98 42.29 -110.91
C LYS A 260 -9.26 42.84 -109.44
N LEU A 261 -9.78 44.09 -109.35
CA LEU A 261 -10.13 44.71 -108.10
C LEU A 261 -11.31 43.98 -107.42
N LYS A 262 -12.25 43.45 -108.24
CA LYS A 262 -13.37 42.67 -107.76
C LYS A 262 -12.89 41.34 -107.19
N SER A 263 -11.87 40.66 -107.79
CA SER A 263 -11.23 39.47 -107.25
C SER A 263 -10.52 39.75 -105.91
N PHE A 264 -9.82 40.87 -105.74
CA PHE A 264 -9.18 41.23 -104.49
C PHE A 264 -10.22 41.55 -103.40
N LYS A 265 -11.32 42.20 -103.72
CA LYS A 265 -12.43 42.41 -102.79
C LYS A 265 -12.94 41.04 -102.21
N ASN A 266 -13.20 40.09 -103.13
CA ASN A 266 -13.68 38.77 -102.71
C ASN A 266 -12.67 38.08 -101.78
N LYS A 267 -11.37 38.17 -102.07
CA LYS A 267 -10.31 37.62 -101.17
C LYS A 267 -10.26 38.31 -99.83
N PHE A 268 -10.43 39.60 -99.72
CA PHE A 268 -10.49 40.32 -98.46
C PHE A 268 -11.72 39.93 -97.62
N ILE A 269 -12.87 39.65 -98.28
CA ILE A 269 -14.08 39.20 -97.65
C ILE A 269 -13.86 37.75 -97.12
N GLU A 270 -13.24 36.90 -97.96
CA GLU A 270 -12.90 35.50 -97.58
C GLU A 270 -11.97 35.47 -96.35
N ILE A 271 -10.85 36.20 -96.37
CA ILE A 271 -9.92 36.32 -95.24
C ILE A 271 -10.61 36.80 -93.95
N LYS A 272 -11.53 37.79 -94.11
CA LYS A 272 -12.29 38.30 -92.99
C LYS A 272 -13.21 37.22 -92.40
N ASN A 273 -13.92 36.48 -93.22
CA ASN A 273 -14.80 35.45 -92.78
C ASN A 273 -14.00 34.27 -92.12
N ASP A 274 -12.90 33.87 -92.77
CA ASP A 274 -11.99 32.85 -92.22
C ASP A 274 -11.43 33.27 -90.87
N LEU A 275 -11.10 34.57 -90.65
CA LEU A 275 -10.63 35.09 -89.38
C LEU A 275 -11.72 35.08 -88.33
N ILE A 276 -12.97 35.39 -88.68
CA ILE A 276 -14.11 35.35 -87.79
C ILE A 276 -14.37 33.90 -87.33
N ASP A 277 -14.39 32.98 -88.33
CA ASP A 277 -14.61 31.52 -88.03
C ASP A 277 -13.48 30.97 -87.14
N LEU A 278 -12.22 31.26 -87.44
CA LEU A 278 -11.07 30.89 -86.63
C LEU A 278 -11.20 31.49 -85.20
N THR A 279 -11.62 32.70 -85.05
CA THR A 279 -11.76 33.37 -83.76
C THR A 279 -12.87 32.68 -82.92
N ASN A 280 -13.99 32.34 -83.55
CA ASN A 280 -15.12 31.67 -82.92
C ASN A 280 -14.72 30.26 -82.46
N ASP A 281 -14.01 29.47 -83.31
CA ASP A 281 -13.49 28.16 -82.94
C ASP A 281 -12.49 28.29 -81.82
N TYR A 282 -11.62 29.28 -81.86
CA TYR A 282 -10.64 29.47 -80.77
C TYR A 282 -11.28 29.89 -79.45
N GLU A 283 -12.29 30.82 -79.48
CA GLU A 283 -13.08 31.14 -78.30
C GLU A 283 -13.82 29.92 -77.70
N SER A 284 -14.39 29.08 -78.55
CA SER A 284 -15.03 27.85 -78.10
C SER A 284 -14.05 26.91 -77.42
N TYR A 285 -12.84 26.74 -77.98
CA TYR A 285 -11.78 25.97 -77.34
C TYR A 285 -11.38 26.52 -75.97
N ILE A 286 -11.18 27.85 -75.87
CA ILE A 286 -10.82 28.53 -74.62
C ILE A 286 -11.93 28.40 -73.57
N ASN A 287 -13.19 28.51 -73.96
CA ASN A 287 -14.31 28.34 -73.02
C ASN A 287 -14.38 26.89 -72.47
N ASN A 288 -14.02 25.91 -73.27
CA ASN A 288 -13.89 24.52 -72.81
C ASN A 288 -12.71 24.33 -71.83
N LEU A 289 -11.60 25.08 -71.98
CA LEU A 289 -10.49 25.05 -71.03
C LEU A 289 -10.85 25.75 -69.73
N LYS A 290 -11.62 26.87 -69.75
CA LYS A 290 -12.09 27.56 -68.55
C LYS A 290 -12.96 26.72 -67.63
N SER A 291 -13.73 25.78 -68.18
CA SER A 291 -14.54 24.86 -67.36
C SER A 291 -13.69 23.90 -66.50
N LYS A 292 -12.43 23.63 -66.87
CA LYS A 292 -11.48 22.81 -66.12
C LYS A 292 -10.72 23.58 -65.04
N ASP A 293 -10.69 24.91 -65.12
CA ASP A 293 -9.95 25.79 -64.20
C ASP A 293 -10.61 25.87 -62.83
N THR A 294 -11.91 25.68 -62.70
CA THR A 294 -12.64 25.66 -61.41
C THR A 294 -12.22 24.49 -60.49
N GLU A 295 -11.66 23.40 -61.00
CA GLU A 295 -11.11 22.29 -60.23
C GLU A 295 -9.69 22.59 -59.72
N SER A 296 -8.99 23.56 -60.33
CA SER A 296 -7.61 23.95 -60.07
C SER A 296 -7.38 24.43 -58.63
N ASN A 297 -8.27 25.28 -58.16
CA ASN A 297 -8.11 25.89 -56.84
C ASN A 297 -8.14 24.89 -55.70
N VAL A 298 -8.94 23.80 -55.79
CA VAL A 298 -9.04 22.76 -54.76
C VAL A 298 -7.75 21.93 -54.67
N PHE A 299 -7.12 21.66 -55.82
CA PHE A 299 -5.85 20.91 -55.84
C PHE A 299 -4.68 21.76 -55.34
N LYS A 300 -4.62 23.05 -55.67
CA LYS A 300 -3.62 24.01 -55.17
C LYS A 300 -3.75 24.17 -53.66
N GLU A 301 -4.95 24.43 -53.14
CA GLU A 301 -5.22 24.56 -51.72
C GLU A 301 -4.83 23.29 -50.95
N SER A 302 -5.13 22.10 -51.51
CA SER A 302 -4.75 20.82 -50.90
C SER A 302 -3.23 20.62 -50.85
N LEU A 303 -2.52 21.01 -51.93
CA LEU A 303 -1.06 20.92 -51.99
C LEU A 303 -0.39 21.88 -51.02
N ASP A 304 -0.85 23.12 -50.95
CA ASP A 304 -0.35 24.14 -50.04
C ASP A 304 -0.57 23.75 -48.57
N LEU A 305 -1.74 23.15 -48.26
CA LEU A 305 -2.03 22.66 -46.92
C LEU A 305 -1.10 21.48 -46.54
N ILE A 306 -0.84 20.54 -47.47
CA ILE A 306 0.12 19.45 -47.25
C ILE A 306 1.53 20.01 -46.96
N TYR A 307 2.02 20.95 -47.77
CA TYR A 307 3.33 21.55 -47.54
C TYR A 307 3.40 22.34 -46.23
N SER A 308 2.35 23.07 -45.88
CA SER A 308 2.22 23.75 -44.60
C SER A 308 2.32 22.78 -43.43
N LEU A 309 1.60 21.65 -43.48
CA LEU A 309 1.64 20.61 -42.46
C LEU A 309 3.02 19.92 -42.39
N GLN A 310 3.63 19.61 -43.54
CA GLN A 310 4.97 19.05 -43.61
C GLN A 310 6.02 19.98 -42.95
N ASN A 311 5.98 21.27 -43.27
CA ASN A 311 6.87 22.25 -42.66
C ASN A 311 6.65 22.40 -41.16
N LYS A 312 5.38 22.50 -40.73
CA LYS A 312 5.01 22.64 -39.33
C LYS A 312 5.45 21.46 -38.49
N HIS A 313 5.23 20.26 -39.00
CA HIS A 313 5.59 19.01 -38.30
C HIS A 313 7.02 18.56 -38.61
N ARG A 314 7.76 19.24 -39.48
CA ARG A 314 9.14 18.94 -39.90
C ARG A 314 9.28 17.52 -40.48
N VAL A 315 8.37 17.14 -41.36
CA VAL A 315 8.33 15.85 -42.03
C VAL A 315 8.35 16.06 -43.55
N ASN A 316 8.78 15.01 -44.28
CA ASN A 316 9.00 15.10 -45.70
C ASN A 316 8.07 14.21 -46.55
N SER A 317 7.25 13.36 -45.90
CA SER A 317 6.37 12.45 -46.62
C SER A 317 4.92 12.52 -46.10
N ILE A 318 3.97 12.03 -46.91
CA ILE A 318 2.56 11.87 -46.50
C ILE A 318 2.42 10.80 -45.46
N GLU A 319 3.20 9.71 -45.55
CA GLU A 319 3.18 8.62 -44.57
C GLU A 319 3.56 9.12 -43.17
N GLU A 320 4.52 10.02 -43.08
CA GLU A 320 4.89 10.64 -41.79
C GLU A 320 3.76 11.52 -41.22
N LEU A 321 3.03 12.26 -42.08
CA LEU A 321 1.84 13.02 -41.67
C LEU A 321 0.71 12.11 -41.20
N ILE A 322 0.47 10.97 -41.86
CA ILE A 322 -0.51 9.96 -41.45
C ILE A 322 -0.13 9.37 -40.08
N ASN A 323 1.14 9.07 -39.86
CA ASN A 323 1.62 8.58 -38.56
C ASN A 323 1.38 9.61 -37.44
N ILE A 324 1.67 10.89 -37.69
CA ILE A 324 1.39 11.97 -36.74
C ILE A 324 -0.10 12.08 -36.45
N LYS A 325 -0.95 12.07 -37.47
CA LYS A 325 -2.43 12.08 -37.31
C LYS A 325 -2.90 10.90 -36.45
N ASN A 326 -2.40 9.70 -36.71
CA ASN A 326 -2.76 8.50 -35.98
C ASN A 326 -2.27 8.55 -34.53
N ASP A 327 -1.07 9.08 -34.27
CA ASP A 327 -0.57 9.30 -32.90
C ASP A 327 -1.39 10.32 -32.14
N LEU A 328 -1.85 11.39 -32.78
CA LEU A 328 -2.75 12.37 -32.18
C LEU A 328 -4.11 11.77 -31.84
N LEU A 329 -4.70 10.99 -32.76
CA LEU A 329 -5.95 10.28 -32.52
C LEU A 329 -5.84 9.29 -31.36
N LYS A 330 -4.75 8.53 -31.28
CA LYS A 330 -4.49 7.60 -30.18
C LYS A 330 -4.38 8.31 -28.84
N LYS A 331 -3.69 9.44 -28.77
CA LYS A 331 -3.56 10.24 -27.54
C LYS A 331 -4.92 10.78 -27.05
N ILE A 332 -5.81 11.14 -27.97
CA ILE A 332 -7.16 11.61 -27.65
C ILE A 332 -8.05 10.46 -27.15
N ASP A 333 -7.96 9.28 -27.79
CA ASP A 333 -8.72 8.09 -27.38
C ASP A 333 -8.26 7.59 -25.99
N ASP A 334 -6.96 7.56 -25.74
CA ASP A 334 -6.40 7.22 -24.43
C ASP A 334 -6.96 8.16 -23.34
N HIS A 335 -7.11 9.45 -23.61
CA HIS A 335 -7.68 10.41 -22.67
C HIS A 335 -9.15 10.09 -22.32
N GLN A 336 -9.98 9.77 -23.32
CA GLN A 336 -11.37 9.36 -23.10
C GLN A 336 -11.49 8.03 -22.32
N ASN A 337 -10.55 7.12 -22.54
CA ASN A 337 -10.48 5.84 -21.85
C ASN A 337 -10.15 6.00 -20.36
N PHE A 338 -9.32 7.00 -19.98
CA PHE A 338 -9.07 7.31 -18.57
C PHE A 338 -10.34 7.73 -17.83
N ASP A 339 -11.19 8.57 -18.41
CA ASP A 339 -12.45 8.99 -17.79
C ASP A 339 -13.40 7.81 -17.52
N LYS A 340 -13.55 6.92 -18.50
CA LYS A 340 -14.33 5.71 -18.35
C LYS A 340 -13.75 4.80 -17.26
N LYS A 341 -12.41 4.69 -17.18
CA LYS A 341 -11.74 3.87 -16.17
C LYS A 341 -11.91 4.46 -14.78
N ILE A 342 -11.70 5.76 -14.61
CA ILE A 342 -11.90 6.47 -13.34
C ILE A 342 -13.35 6.32 -12.86
N MET A 343 -14.33 6.51 -13.73
CA MET A 343 -15.75 6.35 -13.38
C MET A 343 -16.05 4.93 -12.88
N LYS A 344 -15.53 3.92 -13.56
CA LYS A 344 -15.70 2.50 -13.18
C LYS A 344 -15.04 2.20 -11.81
N LEU A 345 -13.85 2.75 -11.57
CA LEU A 345 -13.17 2.59 -10.29
C LEU A 345 -13.89 3.34 -9.16
N LYS A 346 -14.39 4.55 -9.39
CA LYS A 346 -15.20 5.30 -8.42
C LYS A 346 -16.49 4.55 -8.05
N LEU A 347 -17.18 3.95 -9.01
CA LEU A 347 -18.34 3.10 -8.72
C LEU A 347 -17.96 1.87 -7.87
N LYS A 348 -16.85 1.21 -8.16
CA LYS A 348 -16.36 0.10 -7.34
C LYS A 348 -16.03 0.57 -5.92
N ARG A 349 -15.28 1.67 -5.78
CA ARG A 349 -14.95 2.30 -4.50
C ARG A 349 -16.21 2.57 -3.67
N ASP A 350 -17.22 3.20 -4.26
CA ASP A 350 -18.45 3.57 -3.57
C ASP A 350 -19.24 2.34 -3.10
N ASN A 351 -19.23 1.26 -3.88
CA ASN A 351 -19.83 -0.02 -3.48
C ASN A 351 -19.10 -0.66 -2.29
N ILE A 352 -17.75 -0.66 -2.32
CA ILE A 352 -16.93 -1.15 -1.21
C ILE A 352 -17.16 -0.30 0.05
N ILE A 353 -17.22 1.02 -0.06
CA ILE A 353 -17.51 1.92 1.07
C ILE A 353 -18.88 1.61 1.68
N LYS A 354 -19.90 1.34 0.86
CA LYS A 354 -21.23 0.94 1.36
C LYS A 354 -21.18 -0.40 2.11
N SER A 355 -20.43 -1.39 1.61
CA SER A 355 -20.22 -2.67 2.29
C SER A 355 -19.48 -2.47 3.61
N LEU A 356 -18.35 -1.77 3.58
CA LEU A 356 -17.52 -1.48 4.75
C LEU A 356 -18.31 -0.77 5.85
N ASN A 357 -19.16 0.21 5.51
CA ASN A 357 -19.98 0.90 6.49
C ASN A 357 -20.94 -0.07 7.20
N LYS A 358 -21.55 -1.01 6.48
CA LYS A 358 -22.44 -2.03 7.09
C LYS A 358 -21.67 -2.93 8.06
N VAL A 359 -20.47 -3.37 7.69
CA VAL A 359 -19.62 -4.21 8.54
C VAL A 359 -19.10 -3.41 9.74
N ALA A 360 -18.65 -2.16 9.53
CA ALA A 360 -18.20 -1.26 10.59
C ALA A 360 -19.29 -0.99 11.62
N ASP A 361 -20.53 -0.82 11.20
CA ASP A 361 -21.67 -0.64 12.10
C ASP A 361 -21.96 -1.88 12.94
N ARG A 362 -21.82 -3.07 12.36
CA ARG A 362 -21.93 -4.34 13.11
C ARG A 362 -20.82 -4.47 14.13
N LEU A 363 -19.58 -4.16 13.75
CA LEU A 363 -18.43 -4.13 14.65
C LEU A 363 -18.66 -3.16 15.81
N HIS A 364 -19.13 -1.95 15.51
CA HIS A 364 -19.44 -0.92 16.52
C HIS A 364 -20.50 -1.41 17.52
N GLN A 365 -21.58 -2.02 17.04
CA GLN A 365 -22.63 -2.55 17.91
C GLN A 365 -22.15 -3.72 18.77
N GLY A 366 -21.35 -4.65 18.21
CA GLY A 366 -20.73 -5.74 18.95
C GLY A 366 -19.85 -5.22 20.08
N ARG A 367 -18.96 -4.28 19.77
CA ARG A 367 -18.08 -3.63 20.75
C ARG A 367 -18.87 -2.93 21.86
N LYS A 368 -19.93 -2.21 21.50
CA LYS A 368 -20.80 -1.54 22.49
C LYS A 368 -21.45 -2.53 23.46
N LYS A 369 -21.87 -3.71 22.97
CA LYS A 369 -22.43 -4.78 23.79
C LYS A 369 -21.38 -5.46 24.70
N ALA A 370 -20.13 -5.53 24.25
CA ALA A 370 -19.03 -6.13 25.01
C ALA A 370 -18.56 -5.25 26.18
N ILE A 371 -18.75 -3.92 26.11
CA ILE A 371 -18.28 -2.97 27.13
C ILE A 371 -18.79 -3.31 28.53
N PRO A 372 -20.10 -3.47 28.81
CA PRO A 372 -20.59 -3.76 30.16
C PRO A 372 -20.03 -5.09 30.67
N ILE A 373 -19.91 -6.11 29.84
CA ILE A 373 -19.34 -7.42 30.19
C ILE A 373 -17.87 -7.27 30.61
N PHE A 374 -17.12 -6.50 29.85
CA PHE A 374 -15.71 -6.24 30.16
C PHE A 374 -15.54 -5.46 31.46
N ILE A 375 -16.32 -4.39 31.66
CA ILE A 375 -16.27 -3.56 32.87
C ILE A 375 -16.58 -4.39 34.12
N GLU A 376 -17.62 -5.25 34.07
CA GLU A 376 -17.98 -6.13 35.17
C GLU A 376 -16.81 -7.07 35.53
N LYS A 377 -16.24 -7.75 34.53
CA LYS A 377 -15.10 -8.66 34.74
C LYS A 377 -13.87 -7.92 35.29
N MET A 378 -13.58 -6.72 34.78
CA MET A 378 -12.49 -5.88 35.27
C MET A 378 -12.68 -5.47 36.73
N ASN A 379 -13.88 -5.03 37.09
CA ASN A 379 -14.20 -4.63 38.47
C ASN A 379 -14.06 -5.81 39.44
N ASN A 380 -14.50 -7.01 39.05
CA ASN A 380 -14.31 -8.23 39.87
C ASN A 380 -12.82 -8.56 40.04
N ASN A 381 -12.03 -8.50 38.98
CA ASN A 381 -10.60 -8.72 39.06
C ASN A 381 -9.91 -7.63 39.91
N PHE A 382 -10.35 -6.36 39.88
CA PHE A 382 -9.81 -5.29 40.71
C PHE A 382 -10.02 -5.54 42.19
N MET A 383 -11.19 -6.06 42.59
CA MET A 383 -11.44 -6.48 43.99
C MET A 383 -10.45 -7.59 44.42
N ASP A 384 -10.19 -8.55 43.55
CA ASP A 384 -9.23 -9.61 43.82
C ASP A 384 -7.77 -9.14 43.86
N LEU A 385 -7.44 -8.10 43.10
CA LEU A 385 -6.09 -7.56 43.02
C LEU A 385 -5.80 -6.44 44.02
N GLY A 386 -6.66 -6.22 45.05
CA GLY A 386 -6.49 -5.20 46.08
C GLY A 386 -6.65 -3.77 45.53
N MET A 387 -7.44 -3.63 44.46
CA MET A 387 -7.75 -2.33 43.82
C MET A 387 -9.25 -2.00 43.95
N GLU A 388 -9.81 -2.18 45.14
CA GLU A 388 -11.26 -2.10 45.40
C GLU A 388 -11.86 -0.73 45.08
N ASN A 389 -11.07 0.34 45.15
CA ASN A 389 -11.49 1.71 44.81
C ASN A 389 -11.29 2.07 43.33
N SER A 390 -10.63 1.20 42.57
CA SER A 390 -10.34 1.44 41.16
C SER A 390 -11.57 1.14 40.29
N LYS A 391 -11.75 1.95 39.26
CA LYS A 391 -12.83 1.76 38.27
C LYS A 391 -12.30 2.01 36.88
N ILE A 392 -12.85 1.26 35.94
CA ILE A 392 -12.63 1.46 34.50
C ILE A 392 -13.92 1.97 33.87
N LYS A 393 -13.79 2.91 32.94
CA LYS A 393 -14.86 3.41 32.07
C LYS A 393 -14.38 3.29 30.63
N ILE A 394 -15.26 2.88 29.73
CA ILE A 394 -14.96 2.82 28.30
C ILE A 394 -15.95 3.71 27.57
N GLU A 395 -15.42 4.66 26.83
CA GLU A 395 -16.18 5.52 25.95
C GLU A 395 -16.04 5.03 24.52
N ILE A 396 -17.16 4.94 23.79
CA ILE A 396 -17.19 4.53 22.40
C ILE A 396 -18.06 5.49 21.60
N SER A 397 -17.50 6.06 20.54
CA SER A 397 -18.18 6.94 19.59
C SER A 397 -17.96 6.48 18.16
N LYS A 398 -18.76 6.99 17.22
CA LYS A 398 -18.57 6.72 15.79
C LYS A 398 -17.74 7.81 15.13
N SER A 399 -16.74 7.42 14.36
CA SER A 399 -16.05 8.29 13.40
C SER A 399 -16.85 8.41 12.11
N LYS A 400 -16.73 9.56 11.45
CA LYS A 400 -17.25 9.75 10.08
C LYS A 400 -16.41 9.03 9.04
N GLU A 401 -15.14 8.80 9.34
CA GLU A 401 -14.19 8.17 8.45
C GLU A 401 -14.00 6.70 8.80
N LEU A 402 -13.89 5.87 7.76
CA LEU A 402 -13.54 4.47 7.90
C LEU A 402 -12.04 4.35 8.18
N GLN A 403 -11.69 3.64 9.25
CA GLN A 403 -10.33 3.34 9.66
C GLN A 403 -10.04 1.85 9.52
N LYS A 404 -8.78 1.46 9.63
CA LYS A 404 -8.37 0.05 9.58
C LYS A 404 -9.15 -0.85 10.55
N ASN A 405 -9.60 -0.31 11.68
CA ASN A 405 -10.35 -1.02 12.71
C ASN A 405 -11.86 -0.72 12.71
N GLY A 406 -12.42 -0.24 11.59
CA GLY A 406 -13.83 0.14 11.50
C GLY A 406 -14.05 1.63 11.70
N ASN A 407 -15.26 2.00 12.16
CA ASN A 407 -15.67 3.38 12.41
C ASN A 407 -15.81 3.72 13.89
N SER A 408 -15.30 2.88 14.80
CA SER A 408 -15.41 3.12 16.25
C SER A 408 -14.17 3.87 16.76
N LEU A 409 -14.37 4.91 17.55
CA LEU A 409 -13.34 5.53 18.39
C LEU A 409 -13.55 5.03 19.80
N ILE A 410 -12.52 4.45 20.41
CA ILE A 410 -12.59 3.79 21.72
C ILE A 410 -11.57 4.39 22.67
N GLU A 411 -12.03 4.83 23.83
CA GLU A 411 -11.17 5.35 24.88
C GLU A 411 -11.37 4.55 26.17
N PHE A 412 -10.25 4.11 26.77
CA PHE A 412 -10.21 3.41 28.04
C PHE A 412 -9.75 4.40 29.11
N LEU A 413 -10.65 4.68 30.04
CA LEU A 413 -10.45 5.62 31.13
C LEU A 413 -10.38 4.87 32.46
N PHE A 414 -9.41 5.19 33.27
CA PHE A 414 -9.17 4.57 34.56
C PHE A 414 -9.20 5.61 35.68
N LYS A 415 -9.73 5.18 36.82
CA LYS A 415 -9.77 5.90 38.07
C LYS A 415 -9.19 5.01 39.17
N GLY A 416 -8.07 5.38 39.77
CA GLY A 416 -7.34 4.57 40.77
C GLY A 416 -7.97 4.60 42.18
N ASN A 417 -8.41 5.79 42.65
CA ASN A 417 -8.88 6.00 43.98
C ASN A 417 -10.19 6.78 44.05
N LYS A 418 -10.92 6.68 45.16
CA LYS A 418 -12.09 7.53 45.44
C LYS A 418 -11.68 9.01 45.45
N GLY A 419 -12.41 9.87 44.73
CA GLY A 419 -12.14 11.31 44.66
C GLY A 419 -11.20 11.75 43.51
N THR A 420 -10.53 10.82 42.80
CA THR A 420 -9.73 11.17 41.62
C THR A 420 -10.59 11.22 40.37
N ASN A 421 -10.12 11.91 39.32
CA ASN A 421 -10.76 11.95 38.01
C ASN A 421 -10.42 10.70 37.16
N TYR A 422 -11.24 10.45 36.15
CA TYR A 422 -10.92 9.47 35.13
C TYR A 422 -9.81 10.00 34.21
N ASN A 423 -8.74 9.25 34.07
CA ASN A 423 -7.63 9.55 33.16
C ASN A 423 -7.41 8.42 32.18
N GLU A 424 -6.80 8.70 31.06
CA GLU A 424 -6.38 7.65 30.13
C GLU A 424 -5.40 6.70 30.80
N LEU A 425 -5.45 5.41 30.45
CA LEU A 425 -4.56 4.36 31.01
C LEU A 425 -3.07 4.71 30.87
N LYS A 426 -2.69 5.44 29.83
CA LYS A 426 -1.30 5.87 29.60
C LYS A 426 -0.76 6.84 30.67
N ASN A 427 -1.65 7.52 31.39
CA ASN A 427 -1.32 8.54 32.38
C ASN A 427 -1.32 8.00 33.83
N ILE A 428 -1.37 6.68 34.00
CA ILE A 428 -1.31 6.05 35.32
C ILE A 428 0.12 6.14 35.86
N ALA A 429 0.28 6.75 37.03
CA ALA A 429 1.59 7.03 37.61
C ALA A 429 2.24 5.79 38.29
N SER A 430 1.46 4.78 38.71
CA SER A 430 1.96 3.63 39.46
C SER A 430 2.21 2.43 38.57
N GLY A 431 3.45 1.98 38.42
CA GLY A 431 3.83 0.80 37.67
C GLY A 431 3.13 -0.49 38.18
N GLY A 432 2.97 -0.64 39.48
CA GLY A 432 2.25 -1.77 40.05
C GLY A 432 0.75 -1.79 39.73
N GLU A 433 0.10 -0.63 39.68
CA GLU A 433 -1.30 -0.55 39.21
C GLU A 433 -1.44 -0.93 37.75
N VAL A 434 -0.57 -0.43 36.89
CA VAL A 434 -0.55 -0.78 35.44
C VAL A 434 -0.35 -2.28 35.27
N SER A 435 0.58 -2.91 36.01
CA SER A 435 0.82 -4.34 35.93
C SER A 435 -0.41 -5.15 36.35
N ARG A 436 -1.13 -4.76 37.41
CA ARG A 436 -2.37 -5.44 37.83
C ARG A 436 -3.52 -5.24 36.85
N ILE A 437 -3.64 -4.04 36.25
CA ILE A 437 -4.61 -3.81 35.17
C ILE A 437 -4.32 -4.72 33.99
N MET A 438 -3.06 -4.84 33.57
CA MET A 438 -2.66 -5.72 32.47
C MET A 438 -2.95 -7.19 32.79
N LEU A 439 -2.59 -7.64 33.99
CA LEU A 439 -2.93 -9.01 34.42
C LEU A 439 -4.43 -9.24 34.33
N SER A 440 -5.25 -8.30 34.79
CA SER A 440 -6.71 -8.38 34.72
C SER A 440 -7.22 -8.48 33.27
N ILE A 441 -6.72 -7.61 32.38
CA ILE A 441 -7.09 -7.62 30.96
C ILE A 441 -6.68 -8.95 30.30
N LYS A 442 -5.43 -9.40 30.50
CA LYS A 442 -4.93 -10.66 29.94
C LYS A 442 -5.69 -11.88 30.47
N SER A 443 -6.04 -11.88 31.77
CA SER A 443 -6.90 -12.90 32.36
C SER A 443 -8.28 -12.98 31.71
N ILE A 444 -8.87 -11.85 31.36
CA ILE A 444 -10.14 -11.82 30.65
C ILE A 444 -9.93 -12.38 29.22
N LEU A 445 -8.94 -11.86 28.50
CA LEU A 445 -8.68 -12.24 27.11
C LEU A 445 -8.36 -13.74 26.95
N SER A 446 -7.64 -14.34 27.90
CA SER A 446 -7.28 -15.77 27.86
C SER A 446 -8.48 -16.72 27.78
N LYS A 447 -9.68 -16.26 28.17
CA LYS A 447 -10.92 -17.03 28.08
C LYS A 447 -11.61 -16.93 26.71
N TYR A 448 -11.28 -15.93 25.91
CA TYR A 448 -11.97 -15.62 24.64
C TYR A 448 -11.09 -15.82 23.42
N LYS A 449 -9.78 -15.74 23.60
CA LYS A 449 -8.81 -15.93 22.53
C LYS A 449 -7.70 -16.84 22.97
N LYS A 450 -7.29 -17.78 22.10
CA LYS A 450 -6.03 -18.51 22.28
C LYS A 450 -4.88 -17.51 22.21
N LEU A 451 -4.37 -17.16 23.37
CA LEU A 451 -3.20 -16.29 23.48
C LEU A 451 -1.94 -17.17 23.42
N SER A 452 -0.85 -16.54 22.96
CA SER A 452 0.49 -17.07 23.06
C SER A 452 0.90 -17.34 24.52
N ALA A 453 2.05 -17.95 24.73
CA ALA A 453 2.64 -18.03 26.06
C ALA A 453 2.82 -16.63 26.65
N ILE A 454 2.59 -16.44 27.94
CA ILE A 454 2.83 -15.17 28.62
C ILE A 454 3.89 -15.34 29.70
N ILE A 455 4.79 -14.38 29.78
CA ILE A 455 5.77 -14.27 30.87
C ILE A 455 5.44 -13.06 31.71
N PHE A 456 5.25 -13.31 33.00
CA PHE A 456 5.12 -12.23 33.98
C PHE A 456 6.43 -12.08 34.76
N ASP A 457 7.02 -10.89 34.69
CA ASP A 457 8.23 -10.53 35.43
C ASP A 457 7.91 -9.51 36.50
N GLU A 458 8.12 -9.91 37.76
CA GLU A 458 7.96 -9.06 38.94
C GLU A 458 6.61 -8.31 39.01
N ILE A 459 5.52 -8.95 38.53
CA ILE A 459 4.16 -8.37 38.57
C ILE A 459 3.63 -8.23 40.00
N ASP A 460 4.30 -8.89 40.91
CA ASP A 460 4.04 -9.02 42.34
C ASP A 460 4.68 -7.89 43.18
N THR A 461 5.33 -6.92 42.55
CA THR A 461 5.93 -5.75 43.25
C THR A 461 4.86 -4.90 43.94
N GLY A 462 5.03 -4.69 45.26
CA GLY A 462 4.10 -3.91 46.06
C GLY A 462 2.82 -4.65 46.45
N VAL A 463 2.80 -5.97 46.30
CA VAL A 463 1.67 -6.83 46.72
C VAL A 463 2.10 -7.71 47.90
N SER A 464 1.27 -7.85 48.91
CA SER A 464 1.57 -8.68 50.06
C SER A 464 0.35 -9.44 50.58
N GLY A 465 0.59 -10.48 51.36
CA GLY A 465 -0.45 -11.20 52.09
C GLY A 465 -1.54 -11.82 51.20
N ILE A 466 -2.79 -11.49 51.45
CA ILE A 466 -3.98 -12.06 50.80
C ILE A 466 -4.01 -11.71 49.31
N VAL A 467 -3.56 -10.50 48.94
CA VAL A 467 -3.58 -10.07 47.53
C VAL A 467 -2.62 -10.88 46.69
N SER A 468 -1.44 -11.27 47.20
CA SER A 468 -0.51 -12.12 46.46
C SER A 468 -1.06 -13.52 46.16
N SER A 469 -1.85 -14.06 47.08
CA SER A 469 -2.56 -15.35 46.86
C SER A 469 -3.63 -15.23 45.78
N LYS A 470 -4.34 -14.10 45.71
CA LYS A 470 -5.34 -13.84 44.66
C LYS A 470 -4.69 -13.62 43.28
N VAL A 471 -3.55 -12.89 43.21
CA VAL A 471 -2.72 -12.77 42.01
C VAL A 471 -2.28 -14.13 41.50
N ALA A 472 -1.77 -15.00 42.41
CA ALA A 472 -1.33 -16.33 42.08
C ALA A 472 -2.48 -17.20 41.51
N ASN A 473 -3.66 -17.13 42.13
CA ASN A 473 -4.85 -17.86 41.65
C ASN A 473 -5.31 -17.34 40.27
N LEU A 474 -5.23 -16.03 40.02
CA LEU A 474 -5.58 -15.46 38.72
C LEU A 474 -4.63 -15.96 37.61
N MET A 475 -3.32 -15.99 37.87
CA MET A 475 -2.31 -16.54 36.94
C MET A 475 -2.53 -18.04 36.71
N TYR A 476 -2.81 -18.79 37.79
CA TYR A 476 -3.11 -20.21 37.67
C TYR A 476 -4.38 -20.49 36.86
N ASN A 477 -5.42 -19.69 37.04
CA ASN A 477 -6.64 -19.80 36.23
C ASN A 477 -6.39 -19.49 34.75
N MET A 478 -5.50 -18.52 34.45
CA MET A 478 -5.07 -18.22 33.08
C MET A 478 -4.34 -19.44 32.47
N SER A 479 -3.51 -20.11 33.27
CA SER A 479 -2.67 -21.20 32.78
C SER A 479 -3.45 -22.42 32.27
N ARG A 480 -4.75 -22.50 32.57
CA ARG A 480 -5.65 -23.53 32.02
C ARG A 480 -5.98 -23.31 30.54
N ASN A 481 -5.83 -22.08 30.06
CA ASN A 481 -6.18 -21.68 28.67
C ASN A 481 -4.94 -21.28 27.84
N MET A 482 -3.81 -21.01 28.51
CA MET A 482 -2.57 -20.56 27.86
C MET A 482 -1.37 -20.93 28.73
N GLN A 483 -0.18 -20.96 28.16
CA GLN A 483 1.04 -21.20 28.96
C GLN A 483 1.42 -19.93 29.73
N VAL A 484 1.64 -20.05 31.04
CA VAL A 484 2.02 -18.92 31.92
C VAL A 484 3.38 -19.22 32.56
N LEU A 485 4.34 -18.33 32.38
CA LEU A 485 5.63 -18.33 33.07
C LEU A 485 5.64 -17.15 34.05
N ALA A 486 5.80 -17.44 35.33
CA ALA A 486 5.83 -16.44 36.40
C ALA A 486 7.22 -16.36 37.04
N ILE A 487 7.92 -15.25 36.78
CA ILE A 487 9.17 -14.92 37.46
C ILE A 487 8.80 -14.14 38.72
N THR A 488 9.06 -14.72 39.91
CA THR A 488 8.51 -14.20 41.15
C THR A 488 9.48 -14.31 42.31
N HIS A 489 9.30 -13.45 43.29
CA HIS A 489 9.91 -13.55 44.61
C HIS A 489 8.88 -13.88 45.72
N LEU A 490 7.60 -14.00 45.36
CA LEU A 490 6.53 -14.34 46.31
C LEU A 490 6.27 -15.85 46.40
N PRO A 491 6.31 -16.41 47.61
CA PRO A 491 6.07 -17.85 47.81
C PRO A 491 4.66 -18.27 47.40
N GLN A 492 3.66 -17.39 47.53
CA GLN A 492 2.27 -17.62 47.11
C GLN A 492 2.16 -17.88 45.59
N VAL A 493 2.91 -17.11 44.78
CA VAL A 493 2.94 -17.31 43.33
C VAL A 493 3.76 -18.52 42.95
N ALA A 494 4.93 -18.71 43.60
CA ALA A 494 5.82 -19.83 43.34
C ALA A 494 5.15 -21.17 43.64
N SER A 495 4.32 -21.24 44.69
CA SER A 495 3.63 -22.47 45.11
C SER A 495 2.57 -22.93 44.10
N LYS A 496 1.97 -22.03 43.31
CA LYS A 496 0.88 -22.36 42.35
C LYS A 496 1.36 -22.89 40.99
N GLY A 497 2.66 -22.76 40.66
CA GLY A 497 3.19 -23.32 39.43
C GLY A 497 3.09 -24.85 39.36
N ASP A 498 2.71 -25.41 38.23
CA ASP A 498 2.76 -26.86 37.99
C ASP A 498 4.22 -27.36 37.96
N ASN A 499 5.09 -26.54 37.38
CA ASN A 499 6.55 -26.73 37.39
C ASN A 499 7.22 -25.56 38.12
N HIS A 500 8.35 -25.85 38.79
CA HIS A 500 9.08 -24.83 39.55
C HIS A 500 10.58 -24.96 39.26
N PHE A 501 11.15 -23.91 38.68
CA PHE A 501 12.57 -23.78 38.43
C PHE A 501 13.20 -22.82 39.45
N LYS A 502 14.37 -23.22 39.97
CA LYS A 502 15.22 -22.34 40.81
C LYS A 502 16.42 -21.89 40.00
N VAL A 503 16.60 -20.55 39.90
CA VAL A 503 17.79 -19.91 39.36
C VAL A 503 18.75 -19.65 40.51
N PHE A 504 19.98 -20.10 40.39
CA PHE A 504 20.98 -19.95 41.42
C PHE A 504 22.35 -19.64 40.85
N LYS A 505 23.21 -19.07 41.67
CA LYS A 505 24.60 -18.77 41.29
C LYS A 505 25.54 -19.70 42.04
N TYR A 506 26.61 -20.07 41.38
CA TYR A 506 27.76 -20.73 42.00
C TYR A 506 29.07 -20.15 41.44
N GLU A 507 30.13 -20.32 42.22
CA GLU A 507 31.46 -19.85 41.82
C GLU A 507 32.22 -21.05 41.21
N ASP A 508 32.76 -20.84 40.03
CA ASP A 508 33.65 -21.77 39.34
C ASP A 508 34.91 -21.01 38.88
N GLN A 509 36.08 -21.45 39.38
CA GLN A 509 37.41 -20.97 38.99
C GLN A 509 37.51 -19.42 38.86
N ASN A 510 37.09 -18.69 39.90
CA ASN A 510 37.11 -17.20 39.97
C ASN A 510 36.02 -16.48 39.16
N ARG A 511 35.01 -17.13 38.67
CA ARG A 511 33.85 -16.47 38.04
C ARG A 511 32.53 -16.98 38.60
N THR A 512 31.55 -16.10 38.62
CA THR A 512 30.18 -16.42 39.00
C THR A 512 29.42 -16.92 37.78
N ILE A 513 28.86 -18.12 37.88
CA ILE A 513 28.02 -18.73 36.85
C ILE A 513 26.61 -18.83 37.39
N THR A 514 25.64 -18.54 36.50
CA THR A 514 24.20 -18.76 36.76
C THR A 514 23.77 -20.08 36.14
N ASP A 515 23.07 -20.89 36.93
CA ASP A 515 22.46 -22.14 36.48
C ASP A 515 21.01 -22.24 36.94
N ILE A 516 20.28 -23.18 36.33
CA ILE A 516 18.84 -23.36 36.55
C ILE A 516 18.54 -24.82 36.80
N LYS A 517 17.74 -25.09 37.84
CA LYS A 517 17.33 -26.46 38.21
C LYS A 517 15.80 -26.56 38.27
N LEU A 518 15.25 -27.59 37.64
CA LEU A 518 13.88 -28.01 37.89
C LEU A 518 13.81 -28.66 39.26
N LEU A 519 12.94 -28.14 40.12
CA LEU A 519 12.80 -28.62 41.49
C LEU A 519 11.90 -29.85 41.57
N ASN A 520 12.36 -30.89 42.24
CA ASN A 520 11.53 -32.00 42.65
C ASN A 520 10.64 -31.59 43.86
N LYS A 521 9.73 -32.44 44.28
CA LYS A 521 8.76 -32.13 45.34
C LYS A 521 9.44 -31.73 46.66
N SER A 522 10.55 -32.36 47.05
CA SER A 522 11.31 -32.06 48.26
C SER A 522 12.06 -30.74 48.16
N ASP A 523 12.73 -30.50 47.02
CA ASP A 523 13.47 -29.27 46.78
C ASP A 523 12.50 -28.07 46.72
N ARG A 524 11.30 -28.27 46.17
CA ARG A 524 10.25 -27.23 46.08
C ARG A 524 9.74 -26.82 47.45
N ILE A 525 9.53 -27.77 48.39
CA ILE A 525 9.17 -27.44 49.78
C ILE A 525 10.27 -26.60 50.43
N ASN A 526 11.54 -27.01 50.25
CA ASN A 526 12.66 -26.26 50.83
C ASN A 526 12.79 -24.87 50.24
N GLU A 527 12.64 -24.69 48.92
CA GLU A 527 12.70 -23.39 48.27
C GLU A 527 11.60 -22.45 48.77
N ILE A 528 10.35 -22.91 48.83
CA ILE A 528 9.24 -22.12 49.35
C ILE A 528 9.43 -21.78 50.82
N ALA A 529 9.94 -22.72 51.63
CA ALA A 529 10.27 -22.46 53.02
C ALA A 529 11.39 -21.40 53.17
N GLU A 530 12.42 -21.44 52.27
CA GLU A 530 13.47 -20.44 52.22
C GLU A 530 12.93 -19.07 51.84
N MET A 531 11.99 -18.98 50.91
CA MET A 531 11.31 -17.72 50.52
C MET A 531 10.47 -17.16 51.68
N LEU A 532 9.92 -17.98 52.55
CA LEU A 532 9.11 -17.56 53.71
C LEU A 532 9.93 -17.09 54.91
N SER A 533 11.06 -17.71 55.18
CA SER A 533 11.82 -17.51 56.43
C SER A 533 13.25 -17.00 56.21
N GLY A 534 13.69 -16.86 54.94
CA GLY A 534 15.09 -16.61 54.60
C GLY A 534 15.93 -17.89 54.74
N LYS A 535 17.26 -17.74 54.64
CA LYS A 535 18.20 -18.88 54.58
C LYS A 535 18.19 -19.82 55.81
N LYS A 536 17.56 -19.43 56.92
CA LYS A 536 17.41 -20.32 58.12
C LYS A 536 16.10 -21.08 58.03
N LEU A 537 16.16 -22.29 57.49
CA LEU A 537 15.02 -23.21 57.43
C LEU A 537 14.61 -23.64 58.82
N ASN A 538 13.41 -23.30 59.26
CA ASN A 538 12.80 -23.79 60.49
C ASN A 538 11.60 -24.71 60.20
N LYS A 539 11.17 -25.46 61.20
CA LYS A 539 10.09 -26.46 61.07
C LYS A 539 8.77 -25.79 60.69
N SER A 540 8.46 -24.64 61.24
CA SER A 540 7.24 -23.85 60.96
C SER A 540 7.20 -23.38 59.49
N ALA A 541 8.34 -22.93 58.93
CA ALA A 541 8.40 -22.51 57.54
C ALA A 541 8.15 -23.68 56.57
N LYS A 542 8.66 -24.88 56.91
CA LYS A 542 8.38 -26.09 56.09
C LYS A 542 6.90 -26.51 56.17
N GLU A 543 6.28 -26.38 57.34
CA GLU A 543 4.85 -26.67 57.50
C GLU A 543 4.00 -25.70 56.72
N LEU A 544 4.33 -24.41 56.75
CA LEU A 544 3.65 -23.38 55.97
C LEU A 544 3.86 -23.58 54.46
N ALA A 545 5.07 -23.94 54.03
CA ALA A 545 5.37 -24.27 52.64
C ALA A 545 4.54 -25.45 52.14
N ASN A 546 4.38 -26.48 52.96
CA ASN A 546 3.50 -27.62 52.64
C ASN A 546 2.02 -27.19 52.52
N GLN A 547 1.56 -26.31 53.39
CA GLN A 547 0.18 -25.76 53.29
C GLN A 547 -0.04 -24.95 52.01
N LEU A 548 0.95 -24.19 51.54
CA LEU A 548 0.86 -23.44 50.28
C LEU A 548 0.89 -24.32 49.05
N LEU A 549 1.56 -25.48 49.13
CA LEU A 549 1.68 -26.43 48.02
C LEU A 549 0.49 -27.39 47.87
N ASN A 550 -0.27 -27.57 48.92
CA ASN A 550 -1.53 -28.35 48.93
C ASN A 550 -2.72 -27.40 48.67
#